data_e49e7615304ccc83576727264827ae6b
#
_entry.id   e49e7615304ccc83576727264827ae6b
#
_cell.length_a   1.000
_cell.length_b   1.000
_cell.length_c   1.000
_cell.angle_alpha   90.00
_cell.angle_beta   90.00
_cell.angle_gamma   90.00
#
_symmetry.space_group_name_H-M   'P 1'
#
loop_
_entity.id
_entity.type
_entity.pdbx_description
1 polymer ?
#
loop_
_entity_poly.entity_id
_entity_poly.type
_entity_poly.pdbx_seq_one_letter_code
_entity_poly.pdbx_strand_id
1 'polypeptide(L)'
;MAKLYQVSCPKCNNKTDFYRYGKDKHGHQKYQCKKCRHQFAPDTPSGRPGRPKTRSYPTCPVCGKATFLHHDREHYSHYRCCDKRCNHSMFVPKPTAISAPSMSTLFGKTDFKWMRYPAHVILTALTMFYLGKNSFRNIALILRTAMNIQISHTTISNWCTRFAPLFHNIALQLIPMLDFNSDEWHADETVVKIQGQKYYLWLILDSETRFLLGFHLSPHRDSPQAFSILEAVKPLGKPKAIVTDRYNAYRVPVKALHGVEHIRVESFHDDITNNLIECFNKQFKAWYKSKQGFASFASANNLISMFLFFYNFVRPHSALNGLTPAQCAGLKLSKKRKRELFLVA
;
A
#
# COMPACT_ATOMS: atom_id res chain seq x y z
N MET A 1 -62.09 -4.68 -38.23
CA MET A 1 -61.25 -5.27 -39.26
C MET A 1 -60.02 -5.87 -38.55
N ALA A 2 -59.93 -7.22 -38.50
CA ALA A 2 -58.81 -7.90 -37.84
C ALA A 2 -57.56 -7.78 -38.74
N LYS A 3 -56.49 -7.20 -38.25
CA LYS A 3 -55.18 -7.18 -38.91
C LYS A 3 -54.72 -8.60 -39.08
N LEU A 4 -54.75 -9.14 -40.31
CA LEU A 4 -54.06 -10.40 -40.66
C LEU A 4 -52.54 -10.19 -40.56
N TYR A 5 -51.97 -10.54 -39.43
CA TYR A 5 -50.50 -10.59 -39.28
C TYR A 5 -50.00 -11.78 -40.12
N GLN A 6 -49.20 -11.52 -41.14
CA GLN A 6 -48.47 -12.53 -41.88
C GLN A 6 -47.37 -13.06 -40.95
N VAL A 7 -47.64 -14.20 -40.32
CA VAL A 7 -46.64 -14.87 -39.44
C VAL A 7 -45.64 -15.63 -40.32
N SER A 8 -44.37 -15.39 -40.15
CA SER A 8 -43.30 -16.15 -40.80
C SER A 8 -42.36 -16.79 -39.78
N CYS A 9 -41.93 -18.02 -40.02
CA CYS A 9 -40.99 -18.71 -39.16
C CYS A 9 -39.57 -18.12 -39.28
N PRO A 10 -38.95 -17.62 -38.20
CA PRO A 10 -37.63 -17.00 -38.28
C PRO A 10 -36.50 -18.01 -38.59
N LYS A 11 -36.76 -19.31 -38.52
CA LYS A 11 -35.76 -20.34 -38.81
C LYS A 11 -35.79 -20.86 -40.25
N CYS A 12 -36.95 -21.01 -40.84
CA CYS A 12 -37.11 -21.63 -42.17
C CYS A 12 -37.97 -20.83 -43.15
N ASN A 13 -38.36 -19.61 -42.80
CA ASN A 13 -39.19 -18.69 -43.56
C ASN A 13 -40.55 -19.27 -44.04
N ASN A 14 -41.02 -20.36 -43.44
CA ASN A 14 -42.34 -20.88 -43.69
C ASN A 14 -43.39 -19.83 -43.31
N LYS A 15 -44.39 -19.57 -44.18
CA LYS A 15 -45.43 -18.53 -44.00
C LYS A 15 -46.83 -19.12 -43.81
N THR A 16 -46.99 -20.42 -43.89
CA THR A 16 -48.31 -21.08 -43.88
C THR A 16 -48.36 -22.01 -42.67
N ASP A 17 -48.28 -23.04 -42.46
CA ASP A 17 -48.53 -24.07 -41.50
C ASP A 17 -47.92 -23.91 -40.10
N PHE A 18 -48.74 -23.39 -39.16
CA PHE A 18 -48.35 -23.20 -37.77
C PHE A 18 -49.36 -23.82 -36.81
N TYR A 19 -48.86 -24.38 -35.70
CA TYR A 19 -49.65 -24.67 -34.51
C TYR A 19 -49.64 -23.47 -33.57
N ARG A 20 -50.82 -23.10 -33.00
CA ARG A 20 -50.86 -22.20 -31.84
C ARG A 20 -50.36 -22.95 -30.61
N TYR A 21 -49.29 -22.47 -30.03
CA TYR A 21 -48.55 -23.16 -28.93
C TYR A 21 -48.57 -22.34 -27.63
N GLY A 22 -49.78 -22.04 -27.13
CA GLY A 22 -49.93 -21.26 -25.91
C GLY A 22 -49.47 -19.79 -26.01
N LYS A 23 -49.34 -19.12 -24.88
CA LYS A 23 -48.92 -17.72 -24.78
C LYS A 23 -47.55 -17.64 -24.08
N ASP A 24 -46.79 -16.57 -24.31
CA ASP A 24 -45.60 -16.23 -23.55
C ASP A 24 -45.95 -15.59 -22.19
N LYS A 25 -44.95 -15.28 -21.38
CA LYS A 25 -45.12 -14.64 -20.07
C LYS A 25 -45.68 -13.21 -20.13
N HIS A 26 -45.73 -12.63 -21.30
CA HIS A 26 -46.29 -11.29 -21.57
C HIS A 26 -47.67 -11.37 -22.26
N GLY A 27 -48.22 -12.55 -22.45
CA GLY A 27 -49.53 -12.79 -23.03
C GLY A 27 -49.55 -12.87 -24.57
N HIS A 28 -48.41 -12.78 -25.26
CA HIS A 28 -48.34 -12.88 -26.72
C HIS A 28 -48.50 -14.33 -27.19
N GLN A 29 -49.17 -14.51 -28.30
CA GLN A 29 -49.41 -15.83 -28.90
C GLN A 29 -48.12 -16.43 -29.42
N LYS A 30 -47.79 -17.65 -28.96
CA LYS A 30 -46.70 -18.44 -29.49
C LYS A 30 -47.17 -19.33 -30.61
N TYR A 31 -46.30 -19.54 -31.59
CA TYR A 31 -46.51 -20.45 -32.72
C TYR A 31 -45.40 -21.49 -32.78
N GLN A 32 -45.75 -22.70 -33.26
CA GLN A 32 -44.76 -23.71 -33.59
C GLN A 32 -44.89 -24.00 -35.11
N CYS A 33 -43.79 -23.86 -35.83
CA CYS A 33 -43.72 -24.16 -37.25
C CYS A 33 -43.85 -25.68 -37.48
N LYS A 34 -44.80 -26.10 -38.32
CA LYS A 34 -45.00 -27.53 -38.66
C LYS A 34 -43.78 -28.11 -39.41
N LYS A 35 -43.09 -27.27 -40.24
CA LYS A 35 -41.98 -27.74 -41.08
C LYS A 35 -40.70 -27.96 -40.28
N CYS A 36 -40.32 -27.09 -39.37
CA CYS A 36 -39.05 -27.17 -38.66
C CYS A 36 -39.17 -27.29 -37.13
N ARG A 37 -40.42 -27.36 -36.62
CA ARG A 37 -40.77 -27.45 -35.18
C ARG A 37 -40.25 -26.28 -34.32
N HIS A 38 -39.73 -25.21 -34.95
CA HIS A 38 -39.25 -24.04 -34.20
C HIS A 38 -40.43 -23.28 -33.56
N GLN A 39 -40.31 -22.94 -32.30
CA GLN A 39 -41.29 -22.16 -31.55
C GLN A 39 -40.89 -20.69 -31.52
N PHE A 40 -41.81 -19.77 -31.77
CA PHE A 40 -41.55 -18.33 -31.74
C PHE A 40 -42.84 -17.55 -31.44
N ALA A 41 -42.68 -16.32 -30.99
CA ALA A 41 -43.78 -15.37 -30.80
C ALA A 41 -43.45 -14.11 -31.64
N PRO A 42 -44.22 -13.83 -32.70
CA PRO A 42 -43.90 -12.76 -33.63
C PRO A 42 -43.96 -11.36 -32.99
N ASP A 43 -44.77 -11.17 -31.97
CA ASP A 43 -44.94 -9.91 -31.27
C ASP A 43 -43.97 -9.69 -30.12
N THR A 44 -43.09 -10.64 -29.88
CA THR A 44 -42.03 -10.50 -28.87
C THR A 44 -40.83 -9.82 -29.52
N PRO A 45 -40.32 -8.70 -29.00
CA PRO A 45 -39.13 -8.06 -29.56
C PRO A 45 -38.00 -9.08 -29.69
N SER A 46 -37.45 -9.22 -30.91
CA SER A 46 -36.32 -10.10 -31.18
C SER A 46 -35.07 -9.56 -30.51
N GLY A 47 -34.82 -10.04 -29.33
CA GLY A 47 -33.66 -9.74 -28.52
C GLY A 47 -33.99 -10.14 -27.10
N ARG A 48 -33.29 -11.15 -26.57
CA ARG A 48 -33.23 -11.30 -25.12
C ARG A 48 -32.67 -9.97 -24.62
N PRO A 49 -33.38 -9.16 -23.81
CA PRO A 49 -32.76 -8.04 -23.17
C PRO A 49 -31.61 -8.61 -22.39
N GLY A 50 -30.38 -8.42 -22.88
CA GLY A 50 -29.19 -8.74 -22.13
C GLY A 50 -29.33 -8.06 -20.79
N ARG A 51 -29.02 -8.75 -19.70
CA ARG A 51 -28.94 -8.13 -18.37
C ARG A 51 -28.26 -6.78 -18.53
N PRO A 52 -28.89 -5.66 -18.15
CA PRO A 52 -28.28 -4.35 -18.33
C PRO A 52 -26.87 -4.41 -17.78
N LYS A 53 -25.88 -3.99 -18.58
CA LYS A 53 -24.48 -3.93 -18.16
C LYS A 53 -24.38 -2.83 -17.10
N THR A 54 -24.64 -3.20 -15.86
CA THR A 54 -24.55 -2.30 -14.69
C THR A 54 -23.11 -2.02 -14.28
N ARG A 55 -22.14 -2.71 -14.87
CA ARG A 55 -20.70 -2.55 -14.55
C ARG A 55 -19.90 -2.44 -15.86
N SER A 56 -19.12 -1.36 -15.99
CA SER A 56 -18.07 -1.28 -17.00
C SER A 56 -16.86 -2.07 -16.51
N TYR A 57 -16.40 -3.03 -17.29
CA TYR A 57 -15.16 -3.76 -17.00
C TYR A 57 -13.98 -3.06 -17.69
N PRO A 58 -12.77 -3.09 -17.07
CA PRO A 58 -11.59 -2.51 -17.68
C PRO A 58 -11.23 -3.26 -18.97
N THR A 59 -10.59 -2.57 -19.92
CA THR A 59 -10.02 -3.21 -21.11
C THR A 59 -8.70 -3.87 -20.81
N CYS A 60 -8.33 -4.91 -21.55
CA CYS A 60 -7.06 -5.57 -21.40
C CYS A 60 -5.90 -4.64 -21.79
N PRO A 61 -4.92 -4.38 -20.91
CA PRO A 61 -3.81 -3.46 -21.21
C PRO A 61 -2.83 -4.00 -22.26
N VAL A 62 -2.86 -5.32 -22.53
CA VAL A 62 -1.95 -5.96 -23.48
C VAL A 62 -2.50 -5.93 -24.90
N CYS A 63 -3.79 -6.19 -25.09
CA CYS A 63 -4.39 -6.32 -26.42
C CYS A 63 -5.59 -5.42 -26.69
N GLY A 64 -5.97 -4.55 -25.76
CA GLY A 64 -7.08 -3.62 -25.86
C GLY A 64 -8.48 -4.25 -25.87
N LYS A 65 -8.61 -5.59 -25.88
CA LYS A 65 -9.89 -6.30 -25.92
C LYS A 65 -10.60 -6.29 -24.57
N ALA A 66 -11.89 -6.60 -24.59
CA ALA A 66 -12.70 -6.70 -23.38
C ALA A 66 -12.15 -7.72 -22.39
N THR A 67 -12.38 -7.47 -21.10
CA THR A 67 -12.10 -8.44 -20.04
C THR A 67 -13.40 -8.94 -19.40
N PHE A 68 -13.33 -10.03 -18.69
CA PHE A 68 -14.41 -10.52 -17.85
C PHE A 68 -13.94 -10.66 -16.39
N LEU A 69 -14.88 -10.50 -15.47
CA LEU A 69 -14.62 -10.69 -14.04
C LEU A 69 -14.45 -12.19 -13.76
N HIS A 70 -13.26 -12.59 -13.35
CA HIS A 70 -12.94 -13.98 -13.01
C HIS A 70 -13.22 -14.28 -11.53
N HIS A 71 -12.76 -13.40 -10.62
CA HIS A 71 -13.06 -13.46 -9.19
C HIS A 71 -13.31 -12.04 -8.66
N ASP A 72 -14.32 -11.91 -7.81
CA ASP A 72 -14.59 -10.68 -7.05
C ASP A 72 -14.36 -10.98 -5.57
N ARG A 73 -13.34 -10.36 -4.99
CA ARG A 73 -12.99 -10.47 -3.59
C ARG A 73 -13.34 -9.16 -2.87
N GLU A 74 -13.32 -9.16 -1.55
CA GLU A 74 -13.65 -7.97 -0.75
C GLU A 74 -12.75 -6.77 -1.10
N HIS A 75 -11.45 -7.00 -1.32
CA HIS A 75 -10.43 -5.97 -1.47
C HIS A 75 -9.90 -5.78 -2.90
N TYR A 76 -10.18 -6.70 -3.82
CA TYR A 76 -9.78 -6.61 -5.22
C TYR A 76 -10.70 -7.38 -6.14
N SER A 77 -10.72 -6.97 -7.41
CA SER A 77 -11.37 -7.70 -8.48
C SER A 77 -10.33 -8.26 -9.45
N HIS A 78 -10.44 -9.54 -9.78
CA HIS A 78 -9.57 -10.23 -10.73
C HIS A 78 -10.28 -10.33 -12.09
N TYR A 79 -9.69 -9.71 -13.10
CA TYR A 79 -10.19 -9.75 -14.48
C TYR A 79 -9.28 -10.59 -15.35
N ARG A 80 -9.87 -11.24 -16.36
CA ARG A 80 -9.14 -11.95 -17.42
C ARG A 80 -9.54 -11.43 -18.79
N CYS A 81 -8.57 -11.41 -19.72
CA CYS A 81 -8.83 -11.09 -21.11
C CYS A 81 -9.77 -12.11 -21.76
N CYS A 82 -10.75 -11.64 -22.54
CA CYS A 82 -11.65 -12.50 -23.31
C CYS A 82 -10.93 -13.22 -24.45
N ASP A 83 -9.78 -12.74 -24.90
CA ASP A 83 -8.99 -13.36 -25.92
C ASP A 83 -8.15 -14.50 -25.33
N LYS A 84 -8.45 -15.72 -25.72
CA LYS A 84 -7.74 -16.93 -25.27
C LYS A 84 -6.25 -16.92 -25.64
N ARG A 85 -5.87 -16.24 -26.73
CA ARG A 85 -4.46 -16.13 -27.16
C ARG A 85 -3.67 -15.16 -26.27
N CYS A 86 -4.31 -14.07 -25.81
CA CYS A 86 -3.71 -13.12 -24.92
C CYS A 86 -3.63 -13.65 -23.48
N ASN A 87 -4.69 -14.28 -22.98
CA ASN A 87 -4.82 -14.88 -21.65
C ASN A 87 -4.31 -14.01 -20.48
N HIS A 88 -4.23 -12.68 -20.68
CA HIS A 88 -3.74 -11.74 -19.68
C HIS A 88 -4.69 -11.67 -18.48
N SER A 89 -4.13 -11.68 -17.29
CA SER A 89 -4.84 -11.52 -16.02
C SER A 89 -4.46 -10.21 -15.36
N MET A 90 -5.44 -9.46 -14.87
CA MET A 90 -5.22 -8.21 -14.15
C MET A 90 -5.98 -8.19 -12.83
N PHE A 91 -5.37 -7.57 -11.82
CA PHE A 91 -5.96 -7.39 -10.51
C PHE A 91 -6.19 -5.90 -10.28
N VAL A 92 -7.43 -5.52 -9.98
CA VAL A 92 -7.81 -4.14 -9.71
C VAL A 92 -8.17 -4.02 -8.24
N PRO A 93 -7.42 -3.24 -7.45
CA PRO A 93 -7.73 -3.02 -6.04
C PRO A 93 -9.05 -2.24 -5.91
N LYS A 94 -9.81 -2.53 -4.87
CA LYS A 94 -11.03 -1.79 -4.52
C LYS A 94 -10.68 -0.63 -3.57
N PRO A 95 -11.49 0.45 -3.52
CA PRO A 95 -11.24 1.58 -2.61
C PRO A 95 -11.09 1.18 -1.14
N THR A 96 -11.77 0.13 -0.70
CA THR A 96 -11.66 -0.45 0.65
C THR A 96 -10.29 -1.07 0.94
N ALA A 97 -9.52 -1.45 -0.10
CA ALA A 97 -8.16 -1.96 0.05
C ALA A 97 -7.12 -0.84 0.23
N ILE A 98 -7.47 0.37 -0.19
CA ILE A 98 -6.56 1.52 -0.26
C ILE A 98 -6.84 2.51 0.88
N SER A 99 -7.38 2.08 1.99
CA SER A 99 -7.34 2.90 3.19
C SER A 99 -5.91 2.90 3.74
N ALA A 100 -5.01 3.62 3.05
CA ALA A 100 -3.77 4.02 3.65
C ALA A 100 -4.13 4.73 4.96
N PRO A 101 -3.55 4.36 6.10
CA PRO A 101 -3.71 5.16 7.29
C PRO A 101 -3.24 6.55 6.91
N SER A 102 -4.15 7.51 6.91
CA SER A 102 -3.81 8.87 6.59
C SER A 102 -2.81 9.33 7.65
N MET A 103 -1.54 9.37 7.29
CA MET A 103 -0.51 10.02 8.11
C MET A 103 -0.83 11.52 8.29
N SER A 104 -1.88 12.01 7.63
CA SER A 104 -2.22 13.43 7.51
C SER A 104 -3.04 14.02 8.64
N THR A 105 -3.52 13.27 9.62
CA THR A 105 -4.52 13.77 10.58
C THR A 105 -3.99 14.32 11.90
N LEU A 106 -2.67 14.47 12.10
CA LEU A 106 -2.12 14.72 13.43
C LEU A 106 -1.45 16.11 13.62
N PHE A 107 -1.68 17.11 12.77
CA PHE A 107 -0.71 18.20 12.70
C PHE A 107 -1.24 19.60 13.02
N GLY A 108 -0.96 20.03 14.25
CA GLY A 108 -0.86 21.45 14.63
C GLY A 108 0.58 21.97 14.50
N LYS A 109 0.74 23.28 14.36
CA LYS A 109 2.06 23.93 14.33
C LYS A 109 2.85 23.61 15.59
N THR A 110 3.95 22.84 15.45
CA THR A 110 4.89 22.61 16.54
C THR A 110 6.24 23.19 16.16
N ASP A 111 6.70 24.16 16.92
CA ASP A 111 8.06 24.67 16.92
C ASP A 111 8.67 24.49 18.33
N PHE A 112 9.95 24.79 18.48
CA PHE A 112 10.64 24.76 19.78
C PHE A 112 10.38 26.00 20.61
N LYS A 113 9.60 26.97 20.12
CA LYS A 113 9.23 28.19 20.80
C LYS A 113 8.42 27.89 22.07
N TRP A 114 8.65 28.62 23.13
CA TRP A 114 8.00 28.45 24.44
C TRP A 114 8.25 27.08 25.13
N MET A 115 9.32 26.35 24.72
CA MET A 115 9.71 25.17 25.42
C MET A 115 10.56 25.49 26.65
N ARG A 116 10.29 24.77 27.78
CA ARG A 116 11.07 24.93 29.02
C ARG A 116 12.54 24.56 28.82
N TYR A 117 12.84 23.62 27.91
CA TYR A 117 14.18 23.16 27.62
C TYR A 117 14.61 23.64 26.24
N PRO A 118 15.89 24.04 26.08
CA PRO A 118 16.40 24.50 24.79
C PRO A 118 16.39 23.36 23.74
N ALA A 119 16.32 23.75 22.47
CA ALA A 119 16.19 22.82 21.35
C ALA A 119 17.28 21.73 21.33
N HIS A 120 18.55 22.11 21.64
CA HIS A 120 19.64 21.14 21.63
C HIS A 120 19.45 20.01 22.67
N VAL A 121 18.88 20.30 23.84
CA VAL A 121 18.58 19.29 24.87
C VAL A 121 17.49 18.33 24.37
N ILE A 122 16.45 18.87 23.75
CA ILE A 122 15.35 18.08 23.18
C ILE A 122 15.88 17.17 22.07
N LEU A 123 16.63 17.73 21.12
CA LEU A 123 17.20 16.98 20.01
C LEU A 123 18.21 15.91 20.47
N THR A 124 19.03 16.22 21.49
CA THR A 124 19.93 15.23 22.11
C THR A 124 19.14 14.07 22.71
N ALA A 125 18.07 14.34 23.45
CA ALA A 125 17.21 13.30 24.02
C ALA A 125 16.55 12.44 22.94
N LEU A 126 16.02 13.04 21.86
CA LEU A 126 15.45 12.32 20.73
C LEU A 126 16.51 11.46 20.01
N THR A 127 17.70 11.99 19.81
CA THR A 127 18.83 11.25 19.22
C THR A 127 19.23 10.04 20.07
N MET A 128 19.35 10.22 21.39
CA MET A 128 19.63 9.12 22.32
C MET A 128 18.53 8.05 22.28
N PHE A 129 17.27 8.44 22.08
CA PHE A 129 16.16 7.51 21.98
C PHE A 129 16.17 6.74 20.67
N TYR A 130 16.19 7.43 19.51
CA TYR A 130 16.01 6.80 18.20
C TYR A 130 17.29 6.14 17.67
N LEU A 131 18.46 6.75 17.86
CA LEU A 131 19.73 6.20 17.40
C LEU A 131 20.46 5.41 18.50
N GLY A 132 20.47 5.94 19.72
CA GLY A 132 21.12 5.28 20.85
C GLY A 132 20.32 4.13 21.45
N LYS A 133 19.03 3.96 21.04
CA LYS A 133 18.11 2.91 21.51
C LYS A 133 17.93 2.88 23.04
N ASN A 134 18.14 4.01 23.70
CA ASN A 134 18.00 4.14 25.14
C ASN A 134 16.50 4.19 25.54
N SER A 135 16.16 3.69 26.71
CA SER A 135 14.83 3.94 27.29
C SER A 135 14.71 5.40 27.77
N PHE A 136 13.49 5.92 27.86
CA PHE A 136 13.23 7.27 28.37
C PHE A 136 13.78 7.49 29.77
N ARG A 137 13.72 6.45 30.64
CA ARG A 137 14.28 6.53 31.99
C ARG A 137 15.80 6.63 31.96
N ASN A 138 16.45 5.87 31.08
CA ASN A 138 17.90 5.91 30.93
C ASN A 138 18.39 7.25 30.38
N ILE A 139 17.66 7.84 29.42
CA ILE A 139 17.94 9.17 28.88
C ILE A 139 17.81 10.24 29.98
N ALA A 140 16.73 10.19 30.78
CA ALA A 140 16.57 11.11 31.90
C ALA A 140 17.70 11.01 32.92
N LEU A 141 18.18 9.79 33.20
CA LEU A 141 19.34 9.55 34.07
C LEU A 141 20.61 10.15 33.46
N ILE A 142 20.93 9.88 32.20
CA ILE A 142 22.09 10.40 31.49
C ILE A 142 22.10 11.94 31.51
N LEU A 143 20.97 12.57 31.15
CA LEU A 143 20.84 14.02 31.13
C LEU A 143 21.04 14.64 32.51
N ARG A 144 20.61 13.97 33.58
CA ARG A 144 20.79 14.40 34.93
C ARG A 144 22.26 14.26 35.39
N THR A 145 22.86 13.09 35.14
CA THR A 145 24.21 12.78 35.66
C THR A 145 25.32 13.46 34.85
N ALA A 146 25.20 13.47 33.52
CA ALA A 146 26.25 14.00 32.64
C ALA A 146 26.10 15.48 32.32
N MET A 147 24.87 16.02 32.30
CA MET A 147 24.59 17.40 31.87
C MET A 147 23.93 18.26 32.95
N ASN A 148 23.73 17.72 34.16
CA ASN A 148 23.02 18.36 35.27
C ASN A 148 21.62 18.92 34.88
N ILE A 149 20.94 18.25 33.94
CA ILE A 149 19.61 18.64 33.47
C ILE A 149 18.55 17.83 34.18
N GLN A 150 17.74 18.47 35.03
CA GLN A 150 16.65 17.81 35.74
C GLN A 150 15.42 17.67 34.82
N ILE A 151 15.17 16.45 34.39
CA ILE A 151 14.07 16.11 33.46
C ILE A 151 13.43 14.79 33.82
N SER A 152 12.12 14.67 33.65
CA SER A 152 11.41 13.40 33.80
C SER A 152 11.40 12.60 32.50
N HIS A 153 11.33 11.28 32.62
CA HIS A 153 11.19 10.37 31.47
C HIS A 153 9.85 10.63 30.72
N THR A 154 8.81 11.07 31.41
CA THR A 154 7.52 11.43 30.82
C THR A 154 7.66 12.66 29.90
N THR A 155 8.45 13.66 30.30
CA THR A 155 8.72 14.84 29.46
C THR A 155 9.38 14.43 28.15
N ILE A 156 10.36 13.51 28.20
CA ILE A 156 11.03 12.99 26.99
C ILE A 156 10.05 12.21 26.11
N SER A 157 9.18 11.38 26.70
CA SER A 157 8.12 10.68 25.96
C SER A 157 7.17 11.64 25.27
N ASN A 158 6.75 12.72 25.95
CA ASN A 158 5.90 13.73 25.38
C ASN A 158 6.57 14.48 24.21
N TRP A 159 7.89 14.68 24.25
CA TRP A 159 8.60 15.26 23.12
C TRP A 159 8.52 14.39 21.87
N CYS A 160 8.62 13.07 22.00
CA CYS A 160 8.48 12.16 20.86
C CYS A 160 7.12 12.30 20.18
N THR A 161 6.04 12.48 20.94
CA THR A 161 4.70 12.70 20.39
C THR A 161 4.55 14.12 19.84
N ARG A 162 5.03 15.12 20.56
CA ARG A 162 4.87 16.54 20.19
C ARG A 162 5.61 16.90 18.92
N PHE A 163 6.83 16.38 18.73
CA PHE A 163 7.67 16.70 17.59
C PHE A 163 7.53 15.77 16.39
N ALA A 164 6.85 14.64 16.52
CA ALA A 164 6.60 13.73 15.39
C ALA A 164 5.98 14.46 14.17
N PRO A 165 4.98 15.34 14.33
CA PRO A 165 4.45 16.13 13.23
C PRO A 165 5.44 17.02 12.53
N LEU A 166 6.30 17.70 13.28
CA LEU A 166 7.33 18.59 12.73
C LEU A 166 8.28 17.81 11.82
N PHE A 167 8.82 16.70 12.33
CA PHE A 167 9.75 15.88 11.57
C PHE A 167 9.09 15.19 10.37
N HIS A 168 7.83 14.81 10.51
CA HIS A 168 7.05 14.30 9.39
C HIS A 168 6.89 15.34 8.27
N ASN A 169 6.52 16.58 8.61
CA ASN A 169 6.40 17.67 7.64
C ASN A 169 7.74 17.96 6.94
N ILE A 170 8.85 17.92 7.69
CA ILE A 170 10.19 18.07 7.11
C ILE A 170 10.46 16.94 6.12
N ALA A 171 10.15 15.68 6.47
CA ALA A 171 10.31 14.55 5.56
C ALA A 171 9.48 14.72 4.28
N LEU A 172 8.22 15.12 4.39
CA LEU A 172 7.34 15.38 3.24
C LEU A 172 7.87 16.47 2.29
N GLN A 173 8.57 17.48 2.81
CA GLN A 173 9.20 18.52 1.99
C GLN A 173 10.48 18.02 1.29
N LEU A 174 11.20 17.08 1.89
CA LEU A 174 12.48 16.60 1.39
C LEU A 174 12.33 15.42 0.43
N ILE A 175 11.36 14.54 0.66
CA ILE A 175 11.15 13.31 -0.14
C ILE A 175 11.00 13.60 -1.64
N PRO A 176 10.26 14.63 -2.11
CA PRO A 176 10.14 14.92 -3.54
C PRO A 176 11.46 15.35 -4.22
N MET A 177 12.51 15.62 -3.43
CA MET A 177 13.85 15.97 -3.94
C MET A 177 14.74 14.73 -4.12
N LEU A 178 14.25 13.54 -3.80
CA LEU A 178 14.99 12.29 -3.77
C LEU A 178 14.62 11.42 -4.97
N ASP A 179 15.55 10.56 -5.38
CA ASP A 179 15.35 9.59 -6.46
C ASP A 179 15.36 8.17 -5.88
N PHE A 180 14.32 7.42 -6.22
CA PHE A 180 14.11 6.03 -5.82
C PHE A 180 13.81 5.12 -7.03
N ASN A 181 14.21 5.53 -8.24
CA ASN A 181 14.16 4.69 -9.44
C ASN A 181 15.34 3.72 -9.44
N SER A 182 15.27 2.74 -8.56
CA SER A 182 16.30 1.74 -8.31
C SER A 182 15.97 0.40 -8.98
N ASP A 183 16.94 -0.51 -8.96
CA ASP A 183 16.71 -1.85 -9.50
C ASP A 183 15.69 -2.62 -8.65
N GLU A 184 15.77 -2.52 -7.32
CA GLU A 184 14.96 -3.34 -6.43
C GLU A 184 14.41 -2.57 -5.22
N TRP A 185 13.16 -2.86 -4.87
CA TRP A 185 12.61 -2.54 -3.57
C TRP A 185 12.35 -3.82 -2.78
N HIS A 186 12.76 -3.86 -1.53
CA HIS A 186 12.53 -4.97 -0.62
C HIS A 186 11.31 -4.72 0.25
N ALA A 187 10.39 -5.66 0.29
CA ALA A 187 9.21 -5.59 1.14
C ALA A 187 9.21 -6.73 2.15
N ASP A 188 8.90 -6.41 3.40
CA ASP A 188 8.80 -7.37 4.50
C ASP A 188 7.87 -6.81 5.59
N GLU A 189 7.40 -7.67 6.48
CA GLU A 189 6.65 -7.24 7.65
C GLU A 189 7.25 -7.78 8.95
N THR A 190 7.09 -6.98 10.00
CA THR A 190 7.54 -7.36 11.34
C THR A 190 6.45 -7.14 12.38
N VAL A 191 6.48 -7.92 13.46
CA VAL A 191 5.44 -7.86 14.50
C VAL A 191 5.78 -6.81 15.55
N VAL A 192 4.78 -6.01 15.91
CA VAL A 192 4.80 -5.10 17.06
C VAL A 192 3.57 -5.34 17.94
N LYS A 193 3.58 -4.81 19.16
CA LYS A 193 2.44 -4.86 20.07
C LYS A 193 1.90 -3.45 20.32
N ILE A 194 0.58 -3.29 20.23
CA ILE A 194 -0.14 -2.09 20.61
C ILE A 194 -1.16 -2.49 21.64
N GLN A 195 -1.09 -1.92 22.85
CA GLN A 195 -1.95 -2.30 23.98
C GLN A 195 -1.95 -3.82 24.25
N GLY A 196 -0.78 -4.45 24.09
CA GLY A 196 -0.64 -5.91 24.23
C GLY A 196 -1.08 -6.73 23.03
N GLN A 197 -1.86 -6.17 22.10
CA GLN A 197 -2.36 -6.83 20.91
C GLN A 197 -1.30 -6.86 19.79
N LYS A 198 -1.30 -7.93 19.01
CA LYS A 198 -0.37 -8.14 17.89
C LYS A 198 -0.79 -7.29 16.69
N TYR A 199 0.16 -6.55 16.13
CA TYR A 199 0.05 -5.80 14.89
C TYR A 199 1.23 -6.15 13.97
N TYR A 200 1.02 -5.99 12.67
CA TYR A 200 2.05 -6.16 11.64
C TYR A 200 2.47 -4.78 11.12
N LEU A 201 3.77 -4.54 11.16
CA LEU A 201 4.40 -3.37 10.56
C LEU A 201 4.97 -3.78 9.21
N TRP A 202 4.31 -3.38 8.15
CA TRP A 202 4.71 -3.58 6.77
C TRP A 202 5.68 -2.48 6.38
N LEU A 203 6.74 -2.83 5.66
CA LEU A 203 7.86 -1.95 5.35
C LEU A 203 8.29 -2.14 3.90
N ILE A 204 8.71 -1.05 3.25
CA ILE A 204 9.36 -1.10 1.93
C ILE A 204 10.65 -0.30 2.01
N LEU A 205 11.74 -0.94 1.60
CA LEU A 205 13.10 -0.42 1.61
C LEU A 205 13.66 -0.41 0.20
N ASP A 206 14.23 0.70 -0.22
CA ASP A 206 14.99 0.81 -1.45
C ASP A 206 16.38 0.18 -1.32
N SER A 207 16.75 -0.71 -2.25
CA SER A 207 17.98 -1.51 -2.14
C SER A 207 19.26 -0.69 -2.26
N GLU A 208 19.28 0.29 -3.16
CA GLU A 208 20.47 1.07 -3.45
C GLU A 208 20.77 2.12 -2.38
N THR A 209 19.76 2.87 -1.99
CA THR A 209 19.91 3.96 -1.04
C THR A 209 19.71 3.54 0.42
N ARG A 210 19.16 2.34 0.66
CA ARG A 210 18.72 1.85 1.98
C ARG A 210 17.62 2.72 2.61
N PHE A 211 16.94 3.56 1.82
CA PHE A 211 15.89 4.43 2.29
C PHE A 211 14.61 3.63 2.55
N LEU A 212 14.02 3.81 3.74
CA LEU A 212 12.69 3.29 4.04
C LEU A 212 11.66 4.19 3.38
N LEU A 213 11.05 3.70 2.29
CA LEU A 213 10.08 4.45 1.48
C LEU A 213 8.78 4.69 2.22
N GLY A 214 8.37 3.74 3.07
CA GLY A 214 7.15 3.88 3.84
C GLY A 214 6.92 2.72 4.79
N PHE A 215 5.89 2.88 5.61
CA PHE A 215 5.38 1.82 6.47
C PHE A 215 3.86 1.83 6.53
N HIS A 216 3.29 0.66 6.81
CA HIS A 216 1.88 0.48 7.08
C HIS A 216 1.70 -0.40 8.31
N LEU A 217 0.80 0.00 9.23
CA LEU A 217 0.57 -0.68 10.49
C LEU A 217 -0.85 -1.25 10.51
N SER A 218 -0.99 -2.58 10.68
CA SER A 218 -2.28 -3.26 10.63
C SER A 218 -2.36 -4.42 11.61
N PRO A 219 -3.55 -4.72 12.17
CA PRO A 219 -3.79 -5.95 12.91
C PRO A 219 -3.84 -7.19 11.99
N HIS A 220 -4.01 -6.99 10.68
CA HIS A 220 -4.13 -8.05 9.68
C HIS A 220 -2.82 -8.27 8.93
N ARG A 221 -2.58 -9.54 8.55
CA ARG A 221 -1.43 -9.96 7.74
C ARG A 221 -1.97 -10.61 6.45
N ASP A 222 -2.44 -9.77 5.52
CA ASP A 222 -3.10 -10.22 4.29
C ASP A 222 -2.79 -9.30 3.10
N SER A 223 -3.24 -9.69 1.91
CA SER A 223 -2.98 -8.96 0.66
C SER A 223 -3.47 -7.51 0.63
N PRO A 224 -4.60 -7.12 1.25
CA PRO A 224 -5.00 -5.73 1.34
C PRO A 224 -3.97 -4.82 2.00
N GLN A 225 -3.27 -5.30 3.01
CA GLN A 225 -2.26 -4.51 3.70
C GLN A 225 -1.01 -4.32 2.84
N ALA A 226 -0.62 -5.37 2.09
CA ALA A 226 0.43 -5.26 1.10
C ALA A 226 0.05 -4.30 -0.04
N PHE A 227 -1.22 -4.26 -0.48
CA PHE A 227 -1.71 -3.24 -1.41
C PHE A 227 -1.57 -1.83 -0.83
N SER A 228 -2.00 -1.64 0.42
CA SER A 228 -1.95 -0.33 1.07
C SER A 228 -0.55 0.27 1.09
N ILE A 229 0.46 -0.51 1.46
CA ILE A 229 1.83 -0.01 1.51
C ILE A 229 2.41 0.22 0.11
N LEU A 230 2.17 -0.68 -0.85
CA LEU A 230 2.68 -0.54 -2.21
C LEU A 230 2.06 0.67 -2.94
N GLU A 231 0.77 0.89 -2.83
CA GLU A 231 0.12 2.08 -3.40
C GLU A 231 0.58 3.37 -2.73
N ALA A 232 0.87 3.35 -1.42
CA ALA A 232 1.38 4.52 -0.71
C ALA A 232 2.80 4.94 -1.18
N VAL A 233 3.66 3.99 -1.54
CA VAL A 233 5.04 4.29 -1.98
C VAL A 233 5.19 4.42 -3.49
N LYS A 234 4.24 3.96 -4.27
CA LYS A 234 4.24 4.02 -5.74
C LYS A 234 4.53 5.41 -6.34
N PRO A 235 4.04 6.53 -5.76
CA PRO A 235 4.38 7.86 -6.28
C PRO A 235 5.85 8.27 -6.10
N LEU A 236 6.61 7.55 -5.28
CA LEU A 236 8.00 7.91 -4.95
C LEU A 236 8.99 7.47 -6.03
N GLY A 237 8.67 6.44 -6.82
CA GLY A 237 9.54 5.92 -7.87
C GLY A 237 9.00 4.62 -8.47
N LYS A 238 9.76 4.07 -9.40
CA LYS A 238 9.42 2.82 -10.09
C LYS A 238 10.63 1.87 -10.06
N PRO A 239 10.63 0.85 -9.20
CA PRO A 239 11.67 -0.17 -9.19
C PRO A 239 11.50 -1.10 -10.40
N LYS A 240 12.57 -1.77 -10.83
CA LYS A 240 12.49 -2.85 -11.81
C LYS A 240 11.88 -4.11 -11.20
N ALA A 241 12.22 -4.41 -9.93
CA ALA A 241 11.71 -5.55 -9.21
C ALA A 241 11.29 -5.22 -7.77
N ILE A 242 10.36 -6.02 -7.21
CA ILE A 242 10.07 -6.06 -5.78
C ILE A 242 10.47 -7.42 -5.24
N VAL A 243 11.38 -7.39 -4.26
CA VAL A 243 11.89 -8.57 -3.55
C VAL A 243 11.09 -8.79 -2.28
N THR A 244 10.56 -9.99 -2.11
CA THR A 244 9.84 -10.38 -0.89
C THR A 244 10.24 -11.79 -0.46
N ASP A 245 9.87 -12.17 0.76
CA ASP A 245 9.78 -13.59 1.11
C ASP A 245 8.70 -14.30 0.29
N ARG A 246 8.51 -15.59 0.48
CA ARG A 246 7.49 -16.39 -0.23
C ARG A 246 6.07 -16.19 0.30
N TYR A 247 5.86 -15.25 1.21
CA TYR A 247 4.54 -15.02 1.76
C TYR A 247 3.53 -14.58 0.69
N ASN A 248 2.40 -15.27 0.64
CA ASN A 248 1.44 -15.11 -0.46
C ASN A 248 0.73 -13.76 -0.50
N ALA A 249 0.74 -12.99 0.59
CA ALA A 249 0.10 -11.68 0.65
C ALA A 249 0.63 -10.69 -0.39
N TYR A 250 1.91 -10.80 -0.78
CA TYR A 250 2.55 -9.93 -1.78
C TYR A 250 2.22 -10.29 -3.22
N ARG A 251 1.80 -11.54 -3.48
CA ARG A 251 1.66 -12.08 -4.84
C ARG A 251 0.69 -11.28 -5.71
N VAL A 252 -0.46 -10.92 -5.17
CA VAL A 252 -1.49 -10.17 -5.90
C VAL A 252 -1.15 -8.68 -5.99
N PRO A 253 -0.75 -8.01 -4.90
CA PRO A 253 -0.36 -6.60 -4.92
C PRO A 253 0.78 -6.29 -5.89
N VAL A 254 1.86 -7.07 -5.87
CA VAL A 254 3.01 -6.84 -6.78
C VAL A 254 2.62 -7.06 -8.24
N LYS A 255 1.80 -8.08 -8.55
CA LYS A 255 1.26 -8.28 -9.91
C LYS A 255 0.38 -7.14 -10.41
N ALA A 256 -0.23 -6.37 -9.51
CA ALA A 256 -1.02 -5.19 -9.88
C ALA A 256 -0.12 -3.99 -10.27
N LEU A 257 1.17 -4.02 -9.94
CA LEU A 257 2.13 -3.04 -10.39
C LEU A 257 2.62 -3.43 -11.78
N HIS A 258 2.16 -2.70 -12.81
CA HIS A 258 2.53 -3.00 -14.20
C HIS A 258 4.00 -2.72 -14.48
N GLY A 259 4.69 -3.70 -15.09
CA GLY A 259 6.08 -3.59 -15.50
C GLY A 259 7.09 -3.66 -14.35
N VAL A 260 6.70 -4.25 -13.23
CA VAL A 260 7.57 -4.55 -12.08
C VAL A 260 7.65 -6.06 -11.92
N GLU A 261 8.85 -6.61 -11.81
CA GLU A 261 9.09 -8.03 -11.56
C GLU A 261 8.83 -8.37 -10.09
N HIS A 262 8.35 -9.57 -9.80
CA HIS A 262 8.21 -10.06 -8.43
C HIS A 262 9.23 -11.16 -8.16
N ILE A 263 10.28 -10.85 -7.43
CA ILE A 263 11.32 -11.78 -7.00
C ILE A 263 10.94 -12.31 -5.61
N ARG A 264 10.74 -13.62 -5.52
CA ARG A 264 10.36 -14.30 -4.28
C ARG A 264 11.49 -15.16 -3.79
N VAL A 265 12.21 -14.70 -2.80
CA VAL A 265 13.40 -15.38 -2.25
C VAL A 265 13.03 -16.41 -1.19
N GLU A 266 13.72 -17.54 -1.19
CA GLU A 266 13.45 -18.64 -0.27
C GLU A 266 14.37 -18.61 0.96
N SER A 267 15.64 -18.36 0.74
CA SER A 267 16.66 -18.43 1.81
C SER A 267 17.95 -17.73 1.41
N PHE A 268 18.94 -17.80 2.28
CA PHE A 268 20.29 -17.26 2.12
C PHE A 268 21.10 -17.84 0.95
N HIS A 269 20.57 -18.81 0.23
CA HIS A 269 21.24 -19.47 -0.91
C HIS A 269 20.86 -18.85 -2.27
N ASP A 270 19.88 -17.96 -2.30
CA ASP A 270 19.52 -17.24 -3.53
C ASP A 270 20.53 -16.13 -3.80
N ASP A 271 20.81 -15.83 -5.07
CA ASP A 271 21.71 -14.73 -5.48
C ASP A 271 21.20 -13.37 -5.00
N ILE A 272 19.88 -13.21 -4.97
CA ILE A 272 19.18 -12.07 -4.39
C ILE A 272 18.59 -12.50 -3.06
N THR A 273 18.97 -11.80 -1.99
CA THR A 273 18.53 -12.13 -0.63
C THR A 273 17.73 -10.99 -0.01
N ASN A 274 16.80 -11.30 0.92
CA ASN A 274 16.06 -10.31 1.68
C ASN A 274 16.85 -9.70 2.87
N ASN A 275 18.17 -9.91 2.88
CA ASN A 275 19.07 -9.48 3.97
C ASN A 275 19.00 -7.99 4.29
N LEU A 276 18.72 -7.13 3.30
CA LEU A 276 18.68 -5.69 3.47
C LEU A 276 17.59 -5.26 4.45
N ILE A 277 16.39 -5.70 4.21
CA ILE A 277 15.25 -5.37 5.05
C ILE A 277 15.29 -6.14 6.38
N GLU A 278 15.86 -7.35 6.39
CA GLU A 278 16.12 -8.08 7.65
C GLU A 278 17.11 -7.33 8.55
N CYS A 279 18.18 -6.77 7.99
CA CYS A 279 19.11 -5.92 8.73
C CYS A 279 18.43 -4.69 9.31
N PHE A 280 17.52 -4.07 8.56
CA PHE A 280 16.69 -2.99 9.09
C PHE A 280 15.80 -3.50 10.23
N ASN A 281 15.10 -4.63 10.05
CA ASN A 281 14.25 -5.22 11.07
C ASN A 281 15.00 -5.53 12.37
N LYS A 282 16.25 -6.00 12.30
CA LYS A 282 17.11 -6.20 13.48
C LYS A 282 17.33 -4.89 14.23
N GLN A 283 17.59 -3.79 13.51
CA GLN A 283 17.80 -2.46 14.10
C GLN A 283 16.52 -1.89 14.71
N PHE A 284 15.41 -2.00 13.99
CA PHE A 284 14.10 -1.60 14.47
C PHE A 284 13.72 -2.37 15.74
N LYS A 285 13.88 -3.70 15.75
CA LYS A 285 13.62 -4.54 16.92
C LYS A 285 14.48 -4.21 18.12
N ALA A 286 15.75 -3.87 17.90
CA ALA A 286 16.64 -3.45 18.99
C ALA A 286 16.17 -2.13 19.64
N TRP A 287 15.66 -1.17 18.86
CA TRP A 287 15.03 0.03 19.39
C TRP A 287 13.68 -0.30 20.04
N TYR A 288 12.84 -1.08 19.37
CA TYR A 288 11.50 -1.45 19.84
C TYR A 288 11.52 -2.18 21.19
N LYS A 289 12.53 -3.05 21.45
CA LYS A 289 12.68 -3.74 22.73
C LYS A 289 12.75 -2.78 23.92
N SER A 290 13.34 -1.59 23.76
CA SER A 290 13.43 -0.59 24.84
C SER A 290 12.05 0.00 25.23
N LYS A 291 11.01 -0.21 24.40
CA LYS A 291 9.66 0.32 24.58
C LYS A 291 8.67 -0.70 25.16
N GLN A 292 8.91 -1.99 24.97
CA GLN A 292 8.01 -3.08 25.38
C GLN A 292 6.61 -3.02 24.76
N GLY A 293 6.42 -2.29 23.65
CA GLY A 293 5.15 -2.08 22.97
C GLY A 293 4.73 -0.61 22.90
N PHE A 294 3.58 -0.37 22.31
CA PHE A 294 3.01 0.97 22.12
C PHE A 294 1.70 1.11 22.90
N ALA A 295 1.47 2.29 23.48
CA ALA A 295 0.31 2.59 24.29
C ALA A 295 -0.99 2.77 23.46
N SER A 296 -0.87 3.16 22.18
CA SER A 296 -1.99 3.35 21.26
C SER A 296 -1.51 3.28 19.82
N PHE A 297 -2.45 3.14 18.87
CA PHE A 297 -2.17 3.18 17.44
C PHE A 297 -1.55 4.52 17.02
N ALA A 298 -2.06 5.65 17.52
CA ALA A 298 -1.50 6.97 17.25
C ALA A 298 -0.06 7.10 17.78
N SER A 299 0.20 6.60 19.00
CA SER A 299 1.55 6.57 19.57
C SER A 299 2.50 5.71 18.75
N ALA A 300 2.04 4.56 18.27
CA ALA A 300 2.83 3.69 17.39
C ALA A 300 3.21 4.40 16.09
N ASN A 301 2.24 5.00 15.40
CA ASN A 301 2.50 5.75 14.16
C ASN A 301 3.49 6.89 14.37
N ASN A 302 3.31 7.71 15.42
CA ASN A 302 4.22 8.82 15.71
C ASN A 302 5.65 8.35 15.97
N LEU A 303 5.81 7.33 16.82
CA LEU A 303 7.13 6.83 17.20
C LEU A 303 7.83 6.09 16.06
N ILE A 304 7.10 5.33 15.24
CA ILE A 304 7.65 4.66 14.06
C ILE A 304 8.01 5.69 13.00
N SER A 305 7.15 6.67 12.72
CA SER A 305 7.45 7.75 11.77
C SER A 305 8.73 8.51 12.14
N MET A 306 8.89 8.85 13.42
CA MET A 306 10.12 9.47 13.94
C MET A 306 11.34 8.54 13.82
N PHE A 307 11.17 7.24 14.11
CA PHE A 307 12.25 6.28 13.95
C PHE A 307 12.71 6.23 12.48
N LEU A 308 11.78 6.19 11.52
CA LEU A 308 12.09 6.22 10.09
C LEU A 308 12.76 7.53 9.69
N PHE A 309 12.32 8.67 10.23
CA PHE A 309 12.99 9.95 10.00
C PHE A 309 14.45 9.89 10.43
N PHE A 310 14.71 9.46 11.65
CA PHE A 310 16.08 9.34 12.17
C PHE A 310 16.91 8.33 11.38
N TYR A 311 16.34 7.22 10.95
CA TYR A 311 17.00 6.22 10.12
C TYR A 311 17.37 6.79 8.74
N ASN A 312 16.44 7.44 8.06
CA ASN A 312 16.59 7.91 6.69
C ASN A 312 17.44 9.17 6.56
N PHE A 313 17.27 10.13 7.48
CA PHE A 313 17.84 11.47 7.32
C PHE A 313 18.99 11.76 8.26
N VAL A 314 19.13 11.00 9.36
CA VAL A 314 20.08 11.34 10.44
C VAL A 314 21.20 10.34 10.52
N ARG A 315 20.87 9.07 10.49
CA ARG A 315 21.81 8.00 10.75
C ARG A 315 22.78 7.81 9.59
N PRO A 316 24.10 7.96 9.80
CA PRO A 316 25.08 7.53 8.80
C PRO A 316 25.17 6.01 8.76
N HIS A 317 25.31 5.45 7.56
CA HIS A 317 25.45 4.01 7.34
C HIS A 317 26.81 3.67 6.81
N SER A 318 27.50 2.70 7.42
CA SER A 318 28.80 2.23 6.95
C SER A 318 28.75 1.67 5.54
N ALA A 319 27.68 0.93 5.21
CA ALA A 319 27.45 0.39 3.87
C ALA A 319 27.17 1.47 2.79
N LEU A 320 26.94 2.72 3.19
CA LEU A 320 26.77 3.88 2.31
C LEU A 320 27.94 4.87 2.45
N ASN A 321 29.12 4.38 2.82
CA ASN A 321 30.33 5.20 3.03
C ASN A 321 30.11 6.37 4.02
N GLY A 322 29.31 6.15 5.07
CA GLY A 322 28.99 7.16 6.06
C GLY A 322 27.91 8.16 5.63
N LEU A 323 27.30 8.00 4.48
CA LEU A 323 26.13 8.79 4.07
C LEU A 323 24.86 8.30 4.78
N THR A 324 23.88 9.20 4.92
CA THR A 324 22.52 8.80 5.28
C THR A 324 21.80 8.24 4.05
N PRO A 325 20.76 7.40 4.20
CA PRO A 325 19.93 6.96 3.09
C PRO A 325 19.42 8.12 2.21
N ALA A 326 18.94 9.21 2.81
CA ALA A 326 18.50 10.39 2.07
C ALA A 326 19.63 11.07 1.26
N GLN A 327 20.85 11.10 1.79
CA GLN A 327 22.00 11.62 1.05
C GLN A 327 22.37 10.72 -0.14
N CYS A 328 22.27 9.42 0.04
CA CYS A 328 22.47 8.45 -1.03
C CYS A 328 21.39 8.60 -2.11
N ALA A 329 20.14 8.86 -1.74
CA ALA A 329 19.03 9.17 -2.63
C ALA A 329 19.10 10.58 -3.28
N GLY A 330 20.22 11.30 -3.15
CA GLY A 330 20.45 12.57 -3.81
C GLY A 330 20.22 13.83 -2.97
N LEU A 331 19.93 13.71 -1.66
CA LEU A 331 19.73 14.87 -0.79
C LEU A 331 21.01 15.70 -0.66
N LYS A 332 21.01 16.87 -1.29
CA LYS A 332 22.12 17.84 -1.20
C LYS A 332 21.73 18.96 -0.24
N LEU A 333 22.17 18.87 1.01
CA LEU A 333 21.98 19.94 2.00
C LEU A 333 23.31 20.65 2.28
N SER A 334 23.27 21.98 2.31
CA SER A 334 24.40 22.79 2.80
C SER A 334 24.68 22.45 4.27
N LYS A 335 25.93 22.68 4.74
CA LYS A 335 26.30 22.46 6.15
C LYS A 335 25.37 23.25 7.11
N LYS A 336 24.92 24.44 6.72
CA LYS A 336 23.97 25.27 7.47
C LYS A 336 22.61 24.58 7.58
N ARG A 337 22.02 24.11 6.45
CA ARG A 337 20.73 23.39 6.45
C ARG A 337 20.80 22.04 7.16
N LYS A 338 21.93 21.34 7.11
CA LYS A 338 22.13 20.13 7.91
C LYS A 338 22.04 20.42 9.40
N ARG A 339 22.61 21.55 9.86
CA ARG A 339 22.48 21.98 11.26
C ARG A 339 21.05 22.40 11.59
N GLU A 340 20.35 23.07 10.68
CA GLU A 340 18.95 23.46 10.85
C GLU A 340 18.00 22.27 10.94
N LEU A 341 18.23 21.19 10.20
CA LEU A 341 17.48 19.92 10.30
C LEU A 341 17.66 19.22 11.66
N PHE A 342 18.82 19.42 12.28
CA PHE A 342 19.22 18.75 13.54
C PHE A 342 19.33 19.66 14.73
N LEU A 343 19.66 20.87 14.48
CA LEU A 343 19.93 21.90 15.44
C LEU A 343 19.17 23.12 14.93
N VAL A 344 17.87 23.12 15.08
CA VAL A 344 17.18 24.41 15.10
C VAL A 344 17.80 25.20 16.26
N ALA A 345 19.05 25.54 16.06
CA ALA A 345 19.87 26.38 16.90
C ALA A 345 20.12 27.67 16.15
#